data_f2bcd812a9939e0e7302908e1278ea61
#
_entry.id   f2bcd812a9939e0e7302908e1278ea61
#
_cell.length_a   1.000
_cell.length_b   1.000
_cell.length_c   1.000
_cell.angle_alpha   90.00
_cell.angle_beta   90.00
_cell.angle_gamma   90.00
#
_symmetry.space_group_name_H-M   'P 1'
#
loop_
_entity.id
_entity.type
_entity.pdbx_description
1 polymer ?
#
loop_
_entity_poly.entity_id
_entity_poly.type
_entity_poly.pdbx_seq_one_letter_code
_entity_poly.pdbx_strand_id
1 'polypeptide(L)'
;MASTKVDLGPASGAQVVVLGGGFGGVYTALALERLAAKGARVEVALVNRENYLVFQPMLAEVVAGDVGILDTVSPLRQLLPRTDLFVREIESVDLDRRVVTLGAGLTPQTLELPFDHLVLALGNVTDFRGIPGLPEHALPFKTLADSVRIRNHVINVLEQASVVEDPELRRTMLTFVVAGGGFSGTEVAAALNDFVRGAVGAYRSIPREEVRIVLVHSGQRVLERELTAHLAGYATKALAERGIELLLGERLVAASPLAAVLSGGRRIATHTLISTVPSSPNPVLEQLAGLPTVRGRVECEGTTAVKGCDGVWGVGDCALIPMPGGEPSPPTAQHAIRQAKVLAQNIVATQTGARRRSFAFTGLGKLGALGHHRAVAELPGKVTVQGPLAWLMWRGIYWSKLPGASRKTRVAVSWLSDLVLPAHPVQLNLGGGRGARQAHYEPGEVVFDEGDSGDSLYMILSGEVEVSKLLGEQPQVIGTLQAGEYFGEMALLGRQPRSASTRALTSLDLLVLPGSDFAALADSLTEFRGEFEQIARARAAADAARAAQPPHSQELCPRLDSNQRPAD
;
A
#
# COMPACT_ATOMS: atom_id res chain seq x y z
N MET A 1 -0.18 7.46 -32.07
CA MET A 1 -0.12 5.98 -32.24
C MET A 1 -1.45 5.52 -32.82
N ALA A 2 -1.46 4.54 -33.71
CA ALA A 2 -2.72 4.06 -34.29
C ALA A 2 -3.49 3.27 -33.23
N SER A 3 -4.72 3.71 -32.92
CA SER A 3 -5.63 2.99 -32.05
C SER A 3 -6.36 1.93 -32.87
N THR A 4 -6.45 0.71 -32.36
CA THR A 4 -7.17 -0.38 -33.00
C THR A 4 -8.55 -0.49 -32.33
N LYS A 5 -9.60 -0.32 -33.13
CA LYS A 5 -10.97 -0.58 -32.69
C LYS A 5 -11.15 -2.07 -32.44
N VAL A 6 -11.59 -2.45 -31.25
CA VAL A 6 -11.91 -3.85 -30.97
C VAL A 6 -13.25 -4.17 -31.62
N ASP A 7 -13.24 -5.11 -32.55
CA ASP A 7 -14.48 -5.70 -33.07
C ASP A 7 -14.98 -6.75 -32.05
N LEU A 8 -16.00 -6.37 -31.29
CA LEU A 8 -16.67 -7.28 -30.33
C LEU A 8 -17.66 -8.22 -31.02
N GLY A 9 -17.63 -8.29 -32.37
CA GLY A 9 -18.55 -9.06 -33.18
C GLY A 9 -19.87 -8.29 -33.50
N PRO A 10 -20.76 -8.88 -34.33
CA PRO A 10 -22.05 -8.26 -34.61
C PRO A 10 -22.86 -8.17 -33.33
N ALA A 11 -23.09 -6.93 -32.85
CA ALA A 11 -23.79 -6.66 -31.60
C ALA A 11 -25.20 -7.32 -31.62
N SER A 12 -25.34 -8.42 -30.90
CA SER A 12 -26.65 -9.06 -30.66
C SER A 12 -27.42 -8.37 -29.53
N GLY A 13 -26.77 -7.42 -28.82
CA GLY A 13 -27.27 -6.67 -27.68
C GLY A 13 -26.51 -5.37 -27.41
N ALA A 14 -26.94 -4.65 -26.38
CA ALA A 14 -26.22 -3.45 -25.95
C ALA A 14 -24.86 -3.77 -25.33
N GLN A 15 -23.85 -3.00 -25.71
CA GLN A 15 -22.47 -3.14 -25.22
C GLN A 15 -22.34 -2.52 -23.83
N VAL A 16 -22.03 -3.34 -22.83
CA VAL A 16 -21.80 -2.90 -21.45
C VAL A 16 -20.32 -3.04 -21.11
N VAL A 17 -19.63 -1.91 -20.97
CA VAL A 17 -18.22 -1.90 -20.54
C VAL A 17 -18.15 -1.64 -19.04
N VAL A 18 -17.53 -2.56 -18.31
CA VAL A 18 -17.35 -2.49 -16.85
C VAL A 18 -15.89 -2.19 -16.53
N LEU A 19 -15.63 -1.07 -15.87
CA LEU A 19 -14.28 -0.65 -15.47
C LEU A 19 -14.00 -1.03 -14.03
N GLY A 20 -13.12 -2.01 -13.82
CA GLY A 20 -12.68 -2.51 -12.52
C GLY A 20 -13.18 -3.91 -12.17
N GLY A 21 -12.26 -4.80 -11.81
CA GLY A 21 -12.48 -6.22 -11.45
C GLY A 21 -12.63 -6.49 -9.96
N GLY A 22 -13.04 -5.50 -9.17
CA GLY A 22 -13.39 -5.66 -7.76
C GLY A 22 -14.81 -6.24 -7.56
N PHE A 23 -15.28 -6.22 -6.29
CA PHE A 23 -16.62 -6.75 -5.97
C PHE A 23 -17.75 -6.09 -6.77
N GLY A 24 -17.70 -4.77 -6.97
CA GLY A 24 -18.73 -4.06 -7.75
C GLY A 24 -18.76 -4.52 -9.20
N GLY A 25 -17.63 -4.50 -9.89
CA GLY A 25 -17.56 -4.84 -11.32
C GLY A 25 -17.82 -6.31 -11.60
N VAL A 26 -17.14 -7.21 -10.90
CA VAL A 26 -17.32 -8.67 -11.10
C VAL A 26 -18.77 -9.10 -10.84
N TYR A 27 -19.39 -8.63 -9.77
CA TYR A 27 -20.77 -8.99 -9.47
C TYR A 27 -21.78 -8.30 -10.40
N THR A 28 -21.43 -7.15 -11.01
CA THR A 28 -22.22 -6.55 -12.11
C THR A 28 -22.16 -7.42 -13.35
N ALA A 29 -20.98 -7.82 -13.80
CA ALA A 29 -20.80 -8.72 -14.93
C ALA A 29 -21.52 -10.05 -14.72
N LEU A 30 -21.37 -10.70 -13.55
CA LEU A 30 -22.10 -11.92 -13.18
C LEU A 30 -23.62 -11.75 -13.21
N ALA A 31 -24.13 -10.60 -12.78
CA ALA A 31 -25.57 -10.33 -12.80
C ALA A 31 -26.06 -10.13 -14.23
N LEU A 32 -25.30 -9.44 -15.08
CA LEU A 32 -25.62 -9.25 -16.51
C LEU A 32 -25.56 -10.58 -17.26
N GLU A 33 -24.55 -11.43 -17.06
CA GLU A 33 -24.49 -12.78 -17.66
C GLU A 33 -25.73 -13.62 -17.32
N ARG A 34 -26.19 -13.55 -16.05
CA ARG A 34 -27.40 -14.25 -15.61
C ARG A 34 -28.69 -13.69 -16.28
N LEU A 35 -28.73 -12.39 -16.52
CA LEU A 35 -29.84 -11.76 -17.23
C LEU A 35 -29.79 -12.08 -18.71
N ALA A 36 -28.61 -12.09 -19.34
CA ALA A 36 -28.40 -12.52 -20.71
C ALA A 36 -28.85 -13.99 -20.92
N ALA A 37 -28.52 -14.88 -19.96
CA ALA A 37 -28.99 -16.27 -19.99
C ALA A 37 -30.52 -16.41 -19.88
N LYS A 38 -31.24 -15.36 -19.46
CA LYS A 38 -32.69 -15.26 -19.39
C LYS A 38 -33.30 -14.47 -20.56
N GLY A 39 -32.51 -14.14 -21.58
CA GLY A 39 -32.97 -13.47 -22.80
C GLY A 39 -32.73 -11.95 -22.85
N ALA A 40 -32.04 -11.34 -21.87
CA ALA A 40 -31.65 -9.95 -22.00
C ALA A 40 -30.56 -9.81 -23.08
N ARG A 41 -30.71 -8.79 -23.95
CA ARG A 41 -29.77 -8.54 -25.04
C ARG A 41 -28.66 -7.61 -24.57
N VAL A 42 -27.66 -8.18 -23.90
CA VAL A 42 -26.47 -7.45 -23.40
C VAL A 42 -25.20 -8.26 -23.68
N GLU A 43 -24.16 -7.57 -24.10
CA GLU A 43 -22.81 -8.06 -24.24
C GLU A 43 -21.94 -7.34 -23.23
N VAL A 44 -21.07 -8.06 -22.53
CA VAL A 44 -20.34 -7.52 -21.39
C VAL A 44 -18.85 -7.61 -21.63
N ALA A 45 -18.17 -6.47 -21.54
CA ALA A 45 -16.71 -6.39 -21.48
C ALA A 45 -16.28 -5.90 -20.08
N LEU A 46 -15.32 -6.58 -19.46
CA LEU A 46 -14.73 -6.18 -18.19
C LEU A 46 -13.27 -5.78 -18.40
N VAL A 47 -12.93 -4.58 -17.98
CA VAL A 47 -11.55 -4.07 -17.99
C VAL A 47 -10.99 -4.08 -16.58
N ASN A 48 -9.86 -4.72 -16.38
CA ASN A 48 -9.14 -4.74 -15.10
C ASN A 48 -7.64 -4.89 -15.31
N ARG A 49 -6.83 -4.40 -14.38
CA ARG A 49 -5.37 -4.56 -14.41
C ARG A 49 -4.93 -5.99 -14.18
N GLU A 50 -5.66 -6.68 -13.32
CA GLU A 50 -5.38 -8.05 -12.90
C GLU A 50 -6.36 -9.03 -13.53
N ASN A 51 -5.93 -10.27 -13.78
CA ASN A 51 -6.79 -11.33 -14.32
C ASN A 51 -7.58 -12.08 -13.23
N TYR A 52 -7.60 -11.55 -12.01
CA TYR A 52 -8.25 -12.19 -10.86
C TYR A 52 -9.03 -11.21 -9.98
N LEU A 53 -10.01 -11.73 -9.26
CA LEU A 53 -10.67 -11.07 -8.14
C LEU A 53 -9.99 -11.45 -6.84
N VAL A 54 -9.62 -10.48 -6.01
CA VAL A 54 -9.09 -10.69 -4.66
C VAL A 54 -10.22 -10.72 -3.65
N PHE A 55 -10.22 -11.72 -2.76
CA PHE A 55 -11.10 -11.74 -1.60
C PHE A 55 -10.46 -10.98 -0.44
N GLN A 56 -10.54 -9.65 -0.50
CA GLN A 56 -9.85 -8.71 0.39
C GLN A 56 -9.99 -8.99 1.90
N PRO A 57 -11.13 -9.50 2.42
CA PRO A 57 -11.22 -9.80 3.85
C PRO A 57 -10.21 -10.80 4.40
N MET A 58 -9.52 -11.57 3.54
CA MET A 58 -8.49 -12.54 3.95
C MET A 58 -7.05 -12.04 3.75
N LEU A 59 -6.85 -10.77 3.39
CA LEU A 59 -5.49 -10.24 3.17
C LEU A 59 -4.62 -10.26 4.42
N ALA A 60 -5.19 -10.05 5.60
CA ALA A 60 -4.47 -10.16 6.87
C ALA A 60 -3.97 -11.59 7.13
N GLU A 61 -4.78 -12.60 6.80
CA GLU A 61 -4.38 -14.02 6.92
C GLU A 61 -3.27 -14.40 5.91
N VAL A 62 -3.20 -13.73 4.75
CA VAL A 62 -2.06 -13.88 3.82
C VAL A 62 -0.78 -13.32 4.44
N VAL A 63 -0.83 -12.19 5.15
CA VAL A 63 0.34 -11.64 5.88
C VAL A 63 0.80 -12.63 6.95
N ALA A 64 -0.13 -13.20 7.72
CA ALA A 64 0.17 -14.22 8.73
C ALA A 64 0.66 -15.54 8.11
N GLY A 65 0.18 -15.86 6.90
CA GLY A 65 0.43 -17.14 6.24
C GLY A 65 -0.56 -18.22 6.59
N ASP A 66 -1.65 -17.88 7.29
CA ASP A 66 -2.75 -18.78 7.65
C ASP A 66 -3.51 -19.27 6.42
N VAL A 67 -3.49 -18.46 5.32
CA VAL A 67 -4.11 -18.79 4.04
C VAL A 67 -3.12 -18.57 2.90
N GLY A 68 -3.09 -19.52 1.96
CA GLY A 68 -2.22 -19.45 0.78
C GLY A 68 -2.60 -18.27 -0.14
N ILE A 69 -1.59 -17.66 -0.76
CA ILE A 69 -1.77 -16.50 -1.67
C ILE A 69 -2.82 -16.79 -2.74
N LEU A 70 -2.73 -17.96 -3.39
CA LEU A 70 -3.64 -18.36 -4.46
C LEU A 70 -5.05 -18.74 -3.98
N ASP A 71 -5.23 -18.96 -2.68
CA ASP A 71 -6.52 -19.34 -2.12
C ASP A 71 -7.43 -18.13 -1.88
N THR A 72 -6.85 -16.92 -1.86
CA THR A 72 -7.59 -15.64 -1.72
C THR A 72 -7.99 -15.03 -3.07
N VAL A 73 -7.53 -15.58 -4.19
CA VAL A 73 -7.82 -15.03 -5.53
C VAL A 73 -8.69 -15.96 -6.36
N SER A 74 -9.44 -15.37 -7.25
CA SER A 74 -10.34 -16.08 -8.18
C SER A 74 -10.10 -15.62 -9.61
N PRO A 75 -9.65 -16.49 -10.54
CA PRO A 75 -9.44 -16.13 -11.94
C PRO A 75 -10.74 -15.61 -12.57
N LEU A 76 -10.68 -14.40 -13.13
CA LEU A 76 -11.86 -13.74 -13.72
C LEU A 76 -12.45 -14.53 -14.88
N ARG A 77 -11.62 -15.12 -15.74
CA ARG A 77 -12.11 -15.95 -16.87
C ARG A 77 -12.90 -17.20 -16.44
N GLN A 78 -12.63 -17.71 -15.22
CA GLN A 78 -13.42 -18.82 -14.67
C GLN A 78 -14.72 -18.35 -14.01
N LEU A 79 -14.70 -17.14 -13.42
CA LEU A 79 -15.88 -16.55 -12.80
C LEU A 79 -16.87 -16.00 -13.82
N LEU A 80 -16.38 -15.49 -14.95
CA LEU A 80 -17.09 -14.74 -15.97
C LEU A 80 -16.91 -15.41 -17.35
N PRO A 81 -17.52 -16.58 -17.60
CA PRO A 81 -17.28 -17.35 -18.81
C PRO A 81 -17.90 -16.74 -20.09
N ARG A 82 -18.77 -15.74 -19.95
CA ARG A 82 -19.48 -15.07 -21.06
C ARG A 82 -19.11 -13.59 -21.21
N THR A 83 -18.16 -13.11 -20.41
CA THR A 83 -17.70 -11.72 -20.41
C THR A 83 -16.35 -11.62 -21.11
N ASP A 84 -16.19 -10.68 -22.02
CA ASP A 84 -14.93 -10.36 -22.64
C ASP A 84 -14.02 -9.67 -21.62
N LEU A 85 -12.92 -10.32 -21.28
CA LEU A 85 -11.98 -9.82 -20.27
C LEU A 85 -10.77 -9.16 -20.93
N PHE A 86 -10.58 -7.86 -20.63
CA PHE A 86 -9.41 -7.06 -21.01
C PHE A 86 -8.54 -6.81 -19.79
N VAL A 87 -7.35 -7.44 -19.78
CA VAL A 87 -6.35 -7.23 -18.71
C VAL A 87 -5.40 -6.12 -19.17
N ARG A 88 -5.81 -4.87 -18.92
CA ARG A 88 -5.11 -3.65 -19.36
C ARG A 88 -5.39 -2.46 -18.46
N GLU A 89 -4.54 -1.44 -18.54
CA GLU A 89 -4.77 -0.13 -17.93
C GLU A 89 -5.83 0.65 -18.73
N ILE A 90 -6.62 1.44 -18.02
CA ILE A 90 -7.53 2.42 -18.62
C ILE A 90 -6.72 3.68 -18.87
N GLU A 91 -6.55 4.05 -20.12
CA GLU A 91 -5.81 5.26 -20.51
C GLU A 91 -6.73 6.49 -20.51
N SER A 92 -7.92 6.36 -21.10
CA SER A 92 -8.92 7.44 -21.13
C SER A 92 -10.33 6.90 -21.33
N VAL A 93 -11.30 7.74 -21.02
CA VAL A 93 -12.73 7.52 -21.34
C VAL A 93 -13.30 8.78 -21.95
N ASP A 94 -13.85 8.66 -23.14
CA ASP A 94 -14.57 9.71 -23.85
C ASP A 94 -16.08 9.44 -23.74
N LEU A 95 -16.78 10.21 -22.90
CA LEU A 95 -18.21 10.04 -22.66
C LEU A 95 -19.05 10.50 -23.85
N ASP A 96 -18.61 11.49 -24.62
CA ASP A 96 -19.32 12.02 -25.78
C ASP A 96 -19.27 11.05 -26.96
N ARG A 97 -18.07 10.49 -27.23
CA ARG A 97 -17.87 9.46 -28.26
C ARG A 97 -18.29 8.06 -27.80
N ARG A 98 -18.54 7.89 -26.51
CA ARG A 98 -18.84 6.60 -25.86
C ARG A 98 -17.78 5.54 -26.13
N VAL A 99 -16.52 5.87 -25.86
CA VAL A 99 -15.36 5.00 -26.08
C VAL A 99 -14.46 4.98 -24.86
N VAL A 100 -14.01 3.78 -24.48
CA VAL A 100 -12.94 3.56 -23.50
C VAL A 100 -11.65 3.21 -24.25
N THR A 101 -10.59 3.96 -24.01
CA THR A 101 -9.26 3.65 -24.56
C THR A 101 -8.44 2.91 -23.53
N LEU A 102 -7.93 1.75 -23.91
CA LEU A 102 -7.05 0.92 -23.11
C LEU A 102 -5.60 1.12 -23.53
N GLY A 103 -4.73 1.24 -22.56
CA GLY A 103 -3.30 1.40 -22.76
C GLY A 103 -2.64 0.23 -23.50
N ALA A 104 -1.45 0.49 -24.03
CA ALA A 104 -0.64 -0.51 -24.69
C ALA A 104 -0.34 -1.70 -23.75
N GLY A 105 -0.27 -2.90 -24.33
CA GLY A 105 0.15 -4.12 -23.63
C GLY A 105 1.53 -4.57 -24.08
N LEU A 106 1.66 -5.86 -24.38
CA LEU A 106 2.86 -6.40 -25.01
C LEU A 106 3.09 -5.84 -26.43
N THR A 107 2.02 -5.38 -27.07
CA THR A 107 2.09 -4.64 -28.35
C THR A 107 1.89 -3.16 -28.09
N PRO A 108 2.53 -2.24 -28.85
CA PRO A 108 2.46 -0.80 -28.62
C PRO A 108 1.12 -0.18 -29.02
N GLN A 109 0.12 -0.98 -29.37
CA GLN A 109 -1.18 -0.53 -29.84
C GLN A 109 -2.15 -0.34 -28.67
N THR A 110 -2.82 0.79 -28.63
CA THR A 110 -3.99 1.05 -27.79
C THR A 110 -5.24 0.39 -28.38
N LEU A 111 -6.20 0.05 -27.51
CA LEU A 111 -7.48 -0.55 -27.93
C LEU A 111 -8.62 0.40 -27.60
N GLU A 112 -9.57 0.58 -28.53
CA GLU A 112 -10.79 1.32 -28.29
C GLU A 112 -11.98 0.36 -28.11
N LEU A 113 -12.66 0.48 -26.96
CA LEU A 113 -13.89 -0.25 -26.65
C LEU A 113 -15.09 0.69 -26.70
N PRO A 114 -15.95 0.59 -27.71
CA PRO A 114 -17.21 1.33 -27.73
C PRO A 114 -18.18 0.78 -26.67
N PHE A 115 -19.07 1.62 -26.14
CA PHE A 115 -20.08 1.23 -25.18
C PHE A 115 -21.44 1.91 -25.40
N ASP A 116 -22.52 1.19 -25.10
CA ASP A 116 -23.85 1.76 -24.88
C ASP A 116 -24.06 2.08 -23.41
N HIS A 117 -23.50 1.24 -22.52
CA HIS A 117 -23.49 1.46 -21.08
C HIS A 117 -22.08 1.32 -20.51
N LEU A 118 -21.68 2.29 -19.69
CA LEU A 118 -20.42 2.30 -18.96
C LEU A 118 -20.66 2.11 -17.47
N VAL A 119 -19.99 1.15 -16.85
CA VAL A 119 -20.07 0.90 -15.40
C VAL A 119 -18.74 1.27 -14.74
N LEU A 120 -18.78 2.29 -13.89
CA LEU A 120 -17.63 2.73 -13.09
C LEU A 120 -17.60 1.93 -11.79
N ALA A 121 -16.66 0.97 -11.69
CA ALA A 121 -16.46 0.07 -10.56
C ALA A 121 -15.00 0.10 -10.06
N LEU A 122 -14.34 1.26 -10.19
CA LEU A 122 -12.89 1.44 -9.97
C LEU A 122 -12.47 1.38 -8.49
N GLY A 123 -13.43 1.32 -7.57
CA GLY A 123 -13.17 1.24 -6.15
C GLY A 123 -12.42 2.46 -5.62
N ASN A 124 -11.45 2.21 -4.75
CA ASN A 124 -10.56 3.23 -4.20
C ASN A 124 -9.10 2.73 -4.20
N VAL A 125 -8.17 3.66 -4.11
CA VAL A 125 -6.71 3.42 -4.09
C VAL A 125 -6.12 3.79 -2.73
N THR A 126 -4.89 3.39 -2.46
CA THR A 126 -4.14 3.85 -1.30
C THR A 126 -3.91 5.36 -1.42
N ASP A 127 -4.18 6.09 -0.34
CA ASP A 127 -3.95 7.53 -0.23
C ASP A 127 -2.97 7.79 0.91
N PHE A 128 -1.83 8.32 0.59
CA PHE A 128 -0.81 8.68 1.59
C PHE A 128 -1.05 10.05 2.20
N ARG A 129 -2.12 10.77 1.80
CA ARG A 129 -2.59 12.07 2.36
C ARG A 129 -1.52 13.16 2.40
N GLY A 130 -0.55 13.11 1.52
CA GLY A 130 0.57 14.05 1.52
C GLY A 130 1.41 14.00 2.80
N ILE A 131 1.38 12.89 3.54
CA ILE A 131 2.24 12.70 4.71
C ILE A 131 3.67 12.48 4.21
N PRO A 132 4.62 13.34 4.59
CA PRO A 132 6.01 13.26 4.14
C PRO A 132 6.63 11.89 4.41
N GLY A 133 7.32 11.33 3.41
CA GLY A 133 7.98 10.05 3.48
C GLY A 133 7.08 8.81 3.57
N LEU A 134 5.77 8.98 3.64
CA LEU A 134 4.86 7.82 3.76
C LEU A 134 4.81 6.98 2.47
N PRO A 135 4.77 7.57 1.26
CA PRO A 135 4.83 6.81 0.02
C PRO A 135 6.10 5.97 -0.13
N GLU A 136 7.24 6.49 0.33
CA GLU A 136 8.57 5.93 0.16
C GLU A 136 8.87 4.83 1.19
N HIS A 137 8.45 5.03 2.45
CA HIS A 137 8.88 4.21 3.59
C HIS A 137 7.79 3.34 4.21
N ALA A 138 6.52 3.59 3.92
CA ALA A 138 5.46 2.75 4.43
C ALA A 138 5.10 1.62 3.46
N LEU A 139 4.75 0.48 4.02
CA LEU A 139 4.15 -0.63 3.31
C LEU A 139 2.62 -0.45 3.32
N PRO A 140 1.97 -0.18 2.19
CA PRO A 140 0.52 -0.10 2.14
C PRO A 140 -0.10 -1.47 2.40
N PHE A 141 -1.35 -1.48 2.89
CA PHE A 141 -2.12 -2.71 3.08
C PHE A 141 -3.48 -2.58 2.40
N LYS A 142 -3.53 -2.85 1.11
CA LYS A 142 -4.74 -2.73 0.28
C LYS A 142 -4.90 -3.86 -0.74
N THR A 143 -3.80 -4.31 -1.34
CA THR A 143 -3.78 -5.31 -2.41
C THR A 143 -3.18 -6.63 -1.93
N LEU A 144 -3.32 -7.68 -2.74
CA LEU A 144 -2.64 -8.96 -2.50
C LEU A 144 -1.12 -8.79 -2.56
N ALA A 145 -0.62 -8.00 -3.50
CA ALA A 145 0.81 -7.70 -3.63
C ALA A 145 1.36 -7.02 -2.37
N ASP A 146 0.59 -6.10 -1.76
CA ASP A 146 0.97 -5.47 -0.49
C ASP A 146 1.10 -6.52 0.62
N SER A 147 0.14 -7.44 0.75
CA SER A 147 0.19 -8.49 1.78
C SER A 147 1.42 -9.38 1.64
N VAL A 148 1.76 -9.77 0.40
CA VAL A 148 2.96 -10.56 0.11
C VAL A 148 4.23 -9.75 0.39
N ARG A 149 4.25 -8.47 0.01
CA ARG A 149 5.38 -7.56 0.28
C ARG A 149 5.60 -7.38 1.78
N ILE A 150 4.52 -7.14 2.56
CA ILE A 150 4.59 -7.03 4.02
C ILE A 150 5.17 -8.32 4.61
N ARG A 151 4.63 -9.48 4.25
CA ARG A 151 5.11 -10.79 4.73
C ARG A 151 6.59 -10.98 4.43
N ASN A 152 7.01 -10.79 3.19
CA ASN A 152 8.41 -10.94 2.79
C ASN A 152 9.33 -9.96 3.51
N HIS A 153 8.89 -8.70 3.68
CA HIS A 153 9.64 -7.69 4.42
C HIS A 153 9.84 -8.10 5.88
N VAL A 154 8.78 -8.55 6.55
CA VAL A 154 8.84 -9.00 7.96
C VAL A 154 9.81 -10.16 8.12
N ILE A 155 9.77 -11.15 7.23
CA ILE A 155 10.68 -12.29 7.28
C ILE A 155 12.13 -11.79 7.06
N ASN A 156 12.37 -10.92 6.07
CA ASN A 156 13.70 -10.36 5.82
C ASN A 156 14.23 -9.60 7.05
N VAL A 157 13.38 -8.83 7.73
CA VAL A 157 13.74 -8.13 8.96
C VAL A 157 14.13 -9.12 10.08
N LEU A 158 13.40 -10.22 10.23
CA LEU A 158 13.74 -11.27 11.21
C LEU A 158 15.07 -11.94 10.89
N GLU A 159 15.34 -12.26 9.61
CA GLU A 159 16.63 -12.82 9.17
C GLU A 159 17.79 -11.86 9.51
N GLN A 160 17.65 -10.58 9.20
CA GLN A 160 18.67 -9.58 9.49
C GLN A 160 18.84 -9.37 10.99
N ALA A 161 17.74 -9.23 11.75
CA ALA A 161 17.79 -9.06 13.20
C ALA A 161 18.47 -10.24 13.93
N SER A 162 18.42 -11.43 13.32
CA SER A 162 19.00 -12.65 13.90
C SER A 162 20.53 -12.63 13.94
N VAL A 163 21.19 -11.81 13.13
CA VAL A 163 22.65 -11.69 13.02
C VAL A 163 23.20 -10.35 13.53
N VAL A 164 22.33 -9.41 13.89
CA VAL A 164 22.72 -8.11 14.45
C VAL A 164 23.11 -8.26 15.90
N GLU A 165 24.34 -7.83 16.24
CA GLU A 165 24.89 -7.89 17.61
C GLU A 165 24.44 -6.70 18.47
N ASP A 166 24.29 -5.51 17.86
CA ASP A 166 23.81 -4.30 18.56
C ASP A 166 22.35 -4.48 19.04
N PRO A 167 22.10 -4.47 20.35
CA PRO A 167 20.77 -4.67 20.90
C PRO A 167 19.80 -3.53 20.58
N GLU A 168 20.29 -2.29 20.38
CA GLU A 168 19.44 -1.14 20.09
C GLU A 168 18.98 -1.17 18.63
N LEU A 169 19.89 -1.43 17.71
CA LEU A 169 19.54 -1.65 16.30
C LEU A 169 18.59 -2.84 16.15
N ARG A 170 18.86 -3.96 16.82
CA ARG A 170 17.99 -5.14 16.79
C ARG A 170 16.59 -4.83 17.31
N ARG A 171 16.44 -4.07 18.40
CA ARG A 171 15.12 -3.63 18.90
C ARG A 171 14.40 -2.74 17.91
N THR A 172 15.10 -1.85 17.23
CA THR A 172 14.54 -0.99 16.17
C THR A 172 14.01 -1.84 15.03
N MET A 173 14.76 -2.84 14.59
CA MET A 173 14.33 -3.79 13.55
C MET A 173 13.11 -4.61 13.98
N LEU A 174 13.08 -5.07 15.24
CA LEU A 174 11.99 -5.88 15.78
C LEU A 174 10.78 -5.07 16.25
N THR A 175 10.76 -3.77 15.99
CA THR A 175 9.62 -2.88 16.22
C THR A 175 8.82 -2.73 14.92
N PHE A 176 7.58 -3.20 14.92
CA PHE A 176 6.67 -3.15 13.78
C PHE A 176 5.54 -2.18 14.07
N VAL A 177 5.40 -1.14 13.26
CA VAL A 177 4.39 -0.08 13.46
C VAL A 177 3.28 -0.23 12.44
N VAL A 178 2.03 -0.23 12.91
CA VAL A 178 0.83 -0.21 12.08
C VAL A 178 0.09 1.11 12.31
N ALA A 179 -0.10 1.90 11.25
CA ALA A 179 -0.83 3.16 11.31
C ALA A 179 -2.26 3.00 10.81
N GLY A 180 -3.23 3.26 11.70
CA GLY A 180 -4.67 3.14 11.45
C GLY A 180 -5.34 2.09 12.32
N GLY A 181 -6.40 2.47 13.06
CA GLY A 181 -7.13 1.59 13.99
C GLY A 181 -8.54 1.19 13.51
N GLY A 182 -8.81 1.25 12.19
CA GLY A 182 -10.00 0.66 11.57
C GLY A 182 -9.86 -0.85 11.37
N PHE A 183 -10.82 -1.51 10.68
CA PHE A 183 -10.78 -2.96 10.47
C PHE A 183 -9.45 -3.43 9.87
N SER A 184 -8.98 -2.84 8.77
CA SER A 184 -7.74 -3.27 8.11
C SER A 184 -6.53 -3.20 9.04
N GLY A 185 -6.39 -2.09 9.80
CA GLY A 185 -5.26 -1.92 10.71
C GLY A 185 -5.30 -2.85 11.92
N THR A 186 -6.48 -3.05 12.51
CA THR A 186 -6.62 -3.99 13.64
C THR A 186 -6.39 -5.44 13.21
N GLU A 187 -6.91 -5.84 12.04
CA GLU A 187 -6.74 -7.20 11.50
C GLU A 187 -5.29 -7.47 11.13
N VAL A 188 -4.61 -6.54 10.41
CA VAL A 188 -3.20 -6.74 10.05
C VAL A 188 -2.27 -6.67 11.26
N ALA A 189 -2.52 -5.80 12.25
CA ALA A 189 -1.73 -5.74 13.47
C ALA A 189 -1.85 -7.04 14.29
N ALA A 190 -3.06 -7.59 14.40
CA ALA A 190 -3.30 -8.85 15.09
C ALA A 190 -2.68 -10.05 14.36
N ALA A 191 -2.84 -10.12 13.03
CA ALA A 191 -2.25 -11.17 12.20
C ALA A 191 -0.70 -11.12 12.22
N LEU A 192 -0.14 -9.91 12.12
CA LEU A 192 1.30 -9.67 12.23
C LEU A 192 1.85 -10.09 13.59
N ASN A 193 1.13 -9.77 14.68
CA ASN A 193 1.52 -10.18 16.03
C ASN A 193 1.58 -11.70 16.17
N ASP A 194 0.58 -12.41 15.64
CA ASP A 194 0.54 -13.86 15.66
C ASP A 194 1.67 -14.48 14.84
N PHE A 195 1.88 -13.95 13.64
CA PHE A 195 2.92 -14.41 12.74
C PHE A 195 4.33 -14.21 13.32
N VAL A 196 4.66 -12.97 13.74
CA VAL A 196 6.01 -12.65 14.23
C VAL A 196 6.33 -13.43 15.51
N ARG A 197 5.39 -13.46 16.48
CA ARG A 197 5.60 -14.21 17.73
C ARG A 197 5.68 -15.73 17.52
N GLY A 198 4.97 -16.25 16.53
CA GLY A 198 5.10 -17.65 16.11
C GLY A 198 6.44 -17.93 15.43
N ALA A 199 6.84 -17.06 14.49
CA ALA A 199 8.06 -17.23 13.70
C ALA A 199 9.35 -17.07 14.52
N VAL A 200 9.38 -16.13 15.47
CA VAL A 200 10.55 -15.88 16.35
C VAL A 200 11.01 -17.12 17.09
N GLY A 201 10.13 -18.09 17.34
CA GLY A 201 10.53 -19.37 17.93
C GLY A 201 11.57 -20.17 17.13
N ALA A 202 11.71 -19.89 15.84
CA ALA A 202 12.73 -20.50 14.97
C ALA A 202 14.08 -19.78 15.01
N TYR A 203 14.13 -18.54 15.51
CA TYR A 203 15.34 -17.70 15.57
C TYR A 203 15.93 -17.70 16.99
N ARG A 204 16.96 -18.51 17.22
CA ARG A 204 17.55 -18.71 18.56
C ARG A 204 18.19 -17.45 19.16
N SER A 205 18.64 -16.53 18.31
CA SER A 205 19.31 -15.28 18.68
C SER A 205 18.35 -14.13 18.99
N ILE A 206 17.05 -14.29 18.70
CA ILE A 206 16.05 -13.23 18.92
C ILE A 206 15.27 -13.51 20.20
N PRO A 207 15.42 -12.70 21.26
CA PRO A 207 14.59 -12.77 22.45
C PRO A 207 13.13 -12.38 22.11
N ARG A 208 12.17 -13.18 22.55
CA ARG A 208 10.74 -12.93 22.27
C ARG A 208 10.22 -11.61 22.82
N GLU A 209 10.78 -11.15 23.91
CA GLU A 209 10.50 -9.88 24.59
C GLU A 209 10.96 -8.64 23.83
N GLU A 210 11.90 -8.77 22.90
CA GLU A 210 12.34 -7.67 22.06
C GLU A 210 11.36 -7.34 20.94
N VAL A 211 10.45 -8.28 20.60
CA VAL A 211 9.42 -8.05 19.57
C VAL A 211 8.36 -7.08 20.07
N ARG A 212 8.19 -5.97 19.35
CA ARG A 212 7.18 -4.94 19.61
C ARG A 212 6.27 -4.77 18.40
N ILE A 213 4.96 -4.92 18.61
CA ILE A 213 3.93 -4.57 17.63
C ILE A 213 3.21 -3.34 18.18
N VAL A 214 3.25 -2.25 17.43
CA VAL A 214 2.69 -0.95 17.82
C VAL A 214 1.57 -0.59 16.86
N LEU A 215 0.37 -0.34 17.38
CA LEU A 215 -0.76 0.18 16.59
C LEU A 215 -1.01 1.64 16.97
N VAL A 216 -0.81 2.54 16.00
CA VAL A 216 -1.06 3.98 16.14
C VAL A 216 -2.45 4.33 15.60
N HIS A 217 -3.25 5.01 16.41
CA HIS A 217 -4.60 5.41 16.01
C HIS A 217 -5.00 6.79 16.57
N SER A 218 -5.60 7.62 15.73
CA SER A 218 -6.02 8.98 16.11
C SER A 218 -7.25 9.03 17.01
N GLY A 219 -8.00 7.95 17.15
CA GLY A 219 -9.14 7.82 18.04
C GLY A 219 -8.77 7.31 19.42
N GLN A 220 -9.74 7.32 20.34
CA GLN A 220 -9.56 6.86 21.74
C GLN A 220 -9.70 5.34 21.90
N ARG A 221 -10.23 4.65 20.91
CA ARG A 221 -10.38 3.19 20.85
C ARG A 221 -10.23 2.74 19.41
N VAL A 222 -9.71 1.54 19.21
CA VAL A 222 -9.74 0.93 17.88
C VAL A 222 -11.19 0.63 17.48
N LEU A 223 -11.47 0.69 16.17
CA LEU A 223 -12.80 0.42 15.60
C LEU A 223 -13.93 1.31 16.15
N GLU A 224 -13.60 2.48 16.72
CA GLU A 224 -14.62 3.34 17.37
C GLU A 224 -15.64 3.94 16.38
N ARG A 225 -15.27 4.07 15.09
CA ARG A 225 -16.17 4.56 14.03
C ARG A 225 -16.98 3.46 13.38
N GLU A 226 -16.50 2.24 13.49
CA GLU A 226 -17.06 1.05 12.83
C GLU A 226 -18.03 0.29 13.72
N LEU A 227 -17.76 0.23 15.03
CA LEU A 227 -18.49 -0.61 15.98
C LEU A 227 -19.09 0.22 17.14
N THR A 228 -19.99 -0.42 17.88
CA THR A 228 -20.48 0.14 19.15
C THR A 228 -19.36 0.33 20.15
N ALA A 229 -19.51 1.29 21.08
CA ALA A 229 -18.51 1.60 22.10
C ALA A 229 -18.12 0.38 22.95
N HIS A 230 -19.06 -0.55 23.20
CA HIS A 230 -18.82 -1.81 23.91
C HIS A 230 -17.86 -2.73 23.15
N LEU A 231 -18.14 -2.98 21.86
CA LEU A 231 -17.29 -3.85 21.02
C LEU A 231 -15.92 -3.19 20.72
N ALA A 232 -15.89 -1.89 20.50
CA ALA A 232 -14.63 -1.14 20.33
C ALA A 232 -13.77 -1.21 21.61
N GLY A 233 -14.37 -1.10 22.77
CA GLY A 233 -13.71 -1.30 24.07
C GLY A 233 -13.15 -2.72 24.23
N TYR A 234 -13.95 -3.72 23.89
CA TYR A 234 -13.50 -5.12 23.89
C TYR A 234 -12.32 -5.34 22.92
N ALA A 235 -12.42 -4.82 21.69
CA ALA A 235 -11.35 -4.96 20.69
C ALA A 235 -10.04 -4.31 21.16
N THR A 236 -10.12 -3.10 21.73
CA THR A 236 -8.97 -2.40 22.32
C THR A 236 -8.31 -3.23 23.41
N LYS A 237 -9.10 -3.75 24.38
CA LYS A 237 -8.61 -4.61 25.45
C LYS A 237 -8.00 -5.91 24.92
N ALA A 238 -8.68 -6.57 23.98
CA ALA A 238 -8.24 -7.83 23.40
C ALA A 238 -6.89 -7.73 22.68
N LEU A 239 -6.63 -6.63 21.94
CA LEU A 239 -5.34 -6.39 21.30
C LEU A 239 -4.24 -6.09 22.32
N ALA A 240 -4.51 -5.28 23.34
CA ALA A 240 -3.56 -5.00 24.42
C ALA A 240 -3.17 -6.26 25.19
N GLU A 241 -4.14 -7.13 25.53
CA GLU A 241 -3.90 -8.43 26.18
C GLU A 241 -3.03 -9.38 25.35
N ARG A 242 -2.99 -9.20 24.03
CA ARG A 242 -2.13 -9.96 23.12
C ARG A 242 -0.71 -9.37 23.01
N GLY A 243 -0.41 -8.31 23.76
CA GLY A 243 0.89 -7.64 23.78
C GLY A 243 1.11 -6.69 22.62
N ILE A 244 0.03 -6.19 21.98
CA ILE A 244 0.09 -5.10 21.00
C ILE A 244 0.05 -3.78 21.77
N GLU A 245 1.06 -2.95 21.58
CA GLU A 245 1.13 -1.60 22.14
C GLU A 245 0.17 -0.69 21.37
N LEU A 246 -0.79 -0.08 22.07
CA LEU A 246 -1.79 0.79 21.47
C LEU A 246 -1.47 2.25 21.78
N LEU A 247 -1.11 3.03 20.77
CA LEU A 247 -0.92 4.48 20.84
C LEU A 247 -2.18 5.17 20.32
N LEU A 248 -3.12 5.40 21.23
CA LEU A 248 -4.43 6.00 20.95
C LEU A 248 -4.38 7.53 21.14
N GLY A 249 -5.18 8.26 20.35
CA GLY A 249 -5.15 9.73 20.31
C GLY A 249 -3.96 10.30 19.52
N GLU A 250 -3.11 9.44 18.99
CA GLU A 250 -1.91 9.79 18.23
C GLU A 250 -2.14 9.63 16.72
N ARG A 251 -1.50 10.48 15.93
CA ARG A 251 -1.60 10.46 14.47
C ARG A 251 -0.22 10.40 13.85
N LEU A 252 -0.04 9.57 12.83
CA LEU A 252 1.16 9.57 12.00
C LEU A 252 1.22 10.88 11.19
N VAL A 253 2.35 11.57 11.20
CA VAL A 253 2.56 12.85 10.51
C VAL A 253 3.75 12.84 9.55
N ALA A 254 4.72 11.94 9.73
CA ALA A 254 5.80 11.71 8.77
C ALA A 254 6.35 10.28 8.91
N ALA A 255 7.07 9.83 7.90
CA ALA A 255 7.79 8.56 7.86
C ALA A 255 9.19 8.75 7.30
N SER A 256 10.16 8.06 7.87
CA SER A 256 11.52 7.96 7.35
C SER A 256 11.97 6.50 7.30
N PRO A 257 13.15 6.17 6.72
CA PRO A 257 13.62 4.79 6.67
C PRO A 257 13.72 4.10 8.02
N LEU A 258 13.93 4.88 9.09
CA LEU A 258 14.26 4.39 10.43
C LEU A 258 13.22 4.76 11.48
N ALA A 259 12.19 5.52 11.16
CA ALA A 259 11.24 5.99 12.15
C ALA A 259 9.85 6.32 11.59
N ALA A 260 8.83 6.13 12.45
CA ALA A 260 7.51 6.71 12.31
C ALA A 260 7.39 7.92 13.24
N VAL A 261 6.96 9.09 12.72
CA VAL A 261 6.81 10.34 13.47
C VAL A 261 5.33 10.60 13.76
N LEU A 262 4.99 10.87 15.02
CA LEU A 262 3.63 11.08 15.49
C LEU A 262 3.33 12.56 15.80
N SER A 263 2.06 12.89 15.86
CA SER A 263 1.54 14.27 16.02
C SER A 263 2.06 15.01 17.26
N GLY A 264 2.48 14.30 18.31
CA GLY A 264 3.10 14.86 19.51
C GLY A 264 4.61 15.07 19.42
N GLY A 265 5.23 14.91 18.24
CA GLY A 265 6.69 14.93 18.08
C GLY A 265 7.38 13.64 18.53
N ARG A 266 6.61 12.65 18.98
CA ARG A 266 7.13 11.34 19.36
C ARG A 266 7.63 10.59 18.11
N ARG A 267 8.85 10.09 18.18
CA ARG A 267 9.44 9.24 17.15
C ARG A 267 9.47 7.79 17.64
N ILE A 268 9.05 6.87 16.79
CA ILE A 268 9.14 5.42 17.03
C ILE A 268 10.17 4.87 16.06
N ALA A 269 11.34 4.48 16.59
CA ALA A 269 12.37 3.84 15.80
C ALA A 269 11.84 2.50 15.27
N THR A 270 11.86 2.32 13.95
CA THR A 270 11.35 1.13 13.26
C THR A 270 11.85 1.05 11.83
N HIS A 271 12.09 -0.16 11.34
CA HIS A 271 12.30 -0.45 9.92
C HIS A 271 11.02 -0.92 9.22
N THR A 272 9.91 -1.03 9.95
CA THR A 272 8.65 -1.55 9.41
C THR A 272 7.48 -0.66 9.80
N LEU A 273 7.01 0.13 8.85
CA LEU A 273 5.79 0.92 8.98
C LEU A 273 4.74 0.41 7.99
N ILE A 274 3.65 -0.13 8.50
CA ILE A 274 2.50 -0.57 7.70
C ILE A 274 1.42 0.50 7.75
N SER A 275 1.05 1.03 6.58
CA SER A 275 0.02 2.06 6.47
C SER A 275 -1.32 1.46 6.07
N THR A 276 -2.30 1.65 6.93
CA THR A 276 -3.71 1.34 6.65
C THR A 276 -4.57 2.60 6.68
N VAL A 277 -3.95 3.74 6.39
CA VAL A 277 -4.68 5.02 6.30
C VAL A 277 -5.79 4.93 5.27
N PRO A 278 -6.87 5.73 5.44
CA PRO A 278 -8.02 5.64 4.56
C PRO A 278 -7.63 5.78 3.10
N SER A 279 -8.26 4.97 2.27
CA SER A 279 -8.14 5.04 0.83
C SER A 279 -8.84 6.29 0.25
N SER A 280 -8.33 6.78 -0.86
CA SER A 280 -8.89 7.84 -1.70
C SER A 280 -9.65 7.24 -2.89
N PRO A 281 -10.63 7.94 -3.46
CA PRO A 281 -11.20 7.58 -4.75
C PRO A 281 -10.12 7.42 -5.81
N ASN A 282 -10.39 6.60 -6.82
CA ASN A 282 -9.43 6.37 -7.91
C ASN A 282 -9.24 7.66 -8.72
N PRO A 283 -8.01 8.17 -8.90
CA PRO A 283 -7.74 9.43 -9.60
C PRO A 283 -8.17 9.42 -11.08
N VAL A 284 -8.34 8.27 -11.71
CA VAL A 284 -8.90 8.15 -13.05
C VAL A 284 -10.28 8.84 -13.14
N LEU A 285 -11.07 8.84 -12.05
CA LEU A 285 -12.39 9.50 -12.05
C LEU A 285 -12.31 11.03 -12.20
N GLU A 286 -11.25 11.65 -11.70
CA GLU A 286 -11.05 13.09 -11.81
C GLU A 286 -10.59 13.50 -13.22
N GLN A 287 -10.04 12.56 -13.98
CA GLN A 287 -9.59 12.77 -15.37
C GLN A 287 -10.75 12.64 -16.38
N LEU A 288 -11.92 12.10 -15.95
CA LEU A 288 -13.08 11.94 -16.81
C LEU A 288 -13.87 13.26 -16.91
N ALA A 289 -13.69 13.98 -18.02
CA ALA A 289 -14.39 15.24 -18.26
C ALA A 289 -15.92 15.04 -18.24
N GLY A 290 -16.64 15.97 -17.59
CA GLY A 290 -18.11 15.92 -17.53
C GLY A 290 -18.70 14.98 -16.47
N LEU A 291 -17.87 14.24 -15.73
CA LEU A 291 -18.37 13.35 -14.68
C LEU A 291 -18.65 14.12 -13.38
N PRO A 292 -19.88 14.10 -12.83
CA PRO A 292 -20.17 14.76 -11.56
C PRO A 292 -19.53 13.99 -10.41
N THR A 293 -18.58 14.64 -9.71
CA THR A 293 -17.88 14.04 -8.58
C THR A 293 -18.01 14.91 -7.33
N VAL A 294 -18.12 14.26 -6.18
CA VAL A 294 -18.07 14.88 -4.86
C VAL A 294 -16.98 14.18 -4.05
N ARG A 295 -15.95 14.93 -3.68
CA ARG A 295 -14.76 14.41 -2.99
C ARG A 295 -14.13 13.24 -3.76
N GLY A 296 -14.03 13.35 -5.10
CA GLY A 296 -13.45 12.35 -5.99
C GLY A 296 -14.32 11.09 -6.23
N ARG A 297 -15.52 11.01 -5.65
CA ARG A 297 -16.48 9.89 -5.89
C ARG A 297 -17.59 10.34 -6.82
N VAL A 298 -18.00 9.45 -7.72
CA VAL A 298 -19.02 9.73 -8.73
C VAL A 298 -20.39 9.90 -8.08
N GLU A 299 -21.08 10.99 -8.40
CA GLU A 299 -22.40 11.27 -7.85
C GLU A 299 -23.48 10.51 -8.63
N CYS A 300 -24.17 9.61 -7.94
CA CYS A 300 -25.19 8.76 -8.52
C CYS A 300 -26.60 9.07 -7.98
N GLU A 301 -27.60 8.69 -8.73
CA GLU A 301 -28.98 8.55 -8.25
C GLU A 301 -29.12 7.29 -7.39
N GLY A 302 -30.23 7.15 -6.69
CA GLY A 302 -30.59 5.91 -6.00
C GLY A 302 -30.69 4.69 -6.91
N THR A 303 -30.87 4.89 -8.20
CA THR A 303 -30.89 3.87 -9.25
C THR A 303 -29.51 3.39 -9.67
N THR A 304 -28.45 3.92 -9.10
CA THR A 304 -27.04 3.73 -9.48
C THR A 304 -26.61 4.41 -10.80
N ALA A 305 -27.54 5.07 -11.51
CA ALA A 305 -27.20 5.88 -12.66
C ALA A 305 -26.38 7.12 -12.22
N VAL A 306 -25.38 7.52 -13.01
CA VAL A 306 -24.61 8.73 -12.76
C VAL A 306 -25.47 9.94 -13.12
N LYS A 307 -25.52 10.93 -12.23
CA LYS A 307 -26.33 12.14 -12.46
C LYS A 307 -25.88 12.88 -13.72
N GLY A 308 -26.82 13.20 -14.60
CA GLY A 308 -26.57 13.95 -15.81
C GLY A 308 -25.77 13.24 -16.91
N CYS A 309 -25.41 11.96 -16.73
CA CYS A 309 -24.67 11.18 -17.71
C CYS A 309 -25.50 9.96 -18.16
N ASP A 310 -26.12 10.04 -19.34
CA ASP A 310 -26.92 8.94 -19.86
C ASP A 310 -26.07 7.72 -20.23
N GLY A 311 -26.53 6.54 -19.82
CA GLY A 311 -25.82 5.27 -20.04
C GLY A 311 -24.60 5.06 -19.13
N VAL A 312 -24.30 5.95 -18.18
CA VAL A 312 -23.19 5.81 -17.22
C VAL A 312 -23.71 5.42 -15.85
N TRP A 313 -23.04 4.46 -15.22
CA TRP A 313 -23.45 3.84 -13.95
C TRP A 313 -22.30 3.78 -12.97
N GLY A 314 -22.57 3.96 -11.66
CA GLY A 314 -21.58 3.86 -10.60
C GLY A 314 -21.90 2.72 -9.63
N VAL A 315 -20.86 2.02 -9.12
CA VAL A 315 -21.00 0.93 -8.15
C VAL A 315 -19.80 0.81 -7.21
N GLY A 316 -20.06 0.49 -5.96
CA GLY A 316 -19.02 0.26 -4.95
C GLY A 316 -18.40 1.55 -4.41
N ASP A 317 -17.14 1.46 -3.99
CA ASP A 317 -16.48 2.51 -3.21
C ASP A 317 -16.25 3.81 -3.99
N CYS A 318 -16.17 3.74 -5.31
CA CYS A 318 -16.00 4.91 -6.19
C CYS A 318 -17.28 5.71 -6.41
N ALA A 319 -18.46 5.21 -5.98
CA ALA A 319 -19.77 5.81 -6.24
C ALA A 319 -20.43 6.31 -4.96
N LEU A 320 -21.09 7.47 -5.04
CA LEU A 320 -21.97 8.02 -4.01
C LEU A 320 -23.42 7.71 -4.37
N ILE A 321 -23.92 6.57 -3.90
CA ILE A 321 -25.28 6.11 -4.16
C ILE A 321 -26.13 6.40 -2.92
N PRO A 322 -27.14 7.28 -3.02
CA PRO A 322 -28.02 7.57 -1.89
C PRO A 322 -28.90 6.37 -1.55
N MET A 323 -29.05 6.10 -0.26
CA MET A 323 -30.01 5.14 0.27
C MET A 323 -31.35 5.84 0.62
N PRO A 324 -32.41 5.05 0.89
CA PRO A 324 -33.62 5.62 1.47
C PRO A 324 -33.29 6.38 2.76
N GLY A 325 -33.55 7.69 2.78
CA GLY A 325 -33.13 8.60 3.86
C GLY A 325 -32.06 9.60 3.45
N GLY A 326 -31.51 9.49 2.23
CA GLY A 326 -30.59 10.48 1.64
C GLY A 326 -29.11 10.27 1.95
N GLU A 327 -28.77 9.49 2.97
CA GLU A 327 -27.38 9.18 3.31
C GLU A 327 -26.71 8.30 2.24
N PRO A 328 -25.42 8.55 1.93
CA PRO A 328 -24.71 7.73 0.97
C PRO A 328 -24.49 6.30 1.50
N SER A 329 -24.58 5.32 0.60
CA SER A 329 -24.27 3.93 0.89
C SER A 329 -22.82 3.78 1.40
N PRO A 330 -22.59 3.01 2.48
CA PRO A 330 -21.25 2.73 2.98
C PRO A 330 -20.36 2.03 1.94
N PRO A 331 -19.05 2.38 1.83
CA PRO A 331 -18.12 1.77 0.91
C PRO A 331 -17.65 0.40 1.45
N THR A 332 -18.47 -0.63 1.24
CA THR A 332 -18.17 -2.00 1.67
C THR A 332 -18.52 -3.01 0.59
N ALA A 333 -17.83 -4.14 0.56
CA ALA A 333 -18.06 -5.21 -0.40
C ALA A 333 -19.51 -5.73 -0.38
N GLN A 334 -20.15 -5.80 0.81
CA GLN A 334 -21.55 -6.24 0.90
C GLN A 334 -22.54 -5.29 0.24
N HIS A 335 -22.26 -3.97 0.26
CA HIS A 335 -23.07 -2.98 -0.47
C HIS A 335 -22.78 -3.06 -1.97
N ALA A 336 -21.52 -3.08 -2.38
CA ALA A 336 -21.10 -3.18 -3.78
C ALA A 336 -21.73 -4.39 -4.49
N ILE A 337 -21.72 -5.57 -3.87
CA ILE A 337 -22.35 -6.80 -4.42
C ILE A 337 -23.87 -6.64 -4.66
N ARG A 338 -24.56 -5.89 -3.81
CA ARG A 338 -26.01 -5.69 -3.93
C ARG A 338 -26.36 -4.55 -4.88
N GLN A 339 -25.57 -3.48 -4.86
CA GLN A 339 -25.63 -2.41 -5.86
C GLN A 339 -25.46 -2.98 -7.26
N ALA A 340 -24.49 -3.87 -7.47
CA ALA A 340 -24.23 -4.54 -8.74
C ALA A 340 -25.46 -5.26 -9.31
N LYS A 341 -26.23 -5.93 -8.45
CA LYS A 341 -27.49 -6.60 -8.89
C LYS A 341 -28.56 -5.61 -9.32
N VAL A 342 -28.73 -4.52 -8.57
CA VAL A 342 -29.69 -3.47 -8.90
C VAL A 342 -29.28 -2.76 -10.17
N LEU A 343 -28.00 -2.44 -10.32
CA LEU A 343 -27.41 -1.80 -11.49
C LEU A 343 -27.67 -2.65 -12.75
N ALA A 344 -27.34 -3.94 -12.72
CA ALA A 344 -27.56 -4.83 -13.86
C ALA A 344 -29.04 -4.91 -14.27
N GLN A 345 -29.98 -4.98 -13.29
CA GLN A 345 -31.42 -4.93 -13.55
C GLN A 345 -31.84 -3.60 -14.18
N ASN A 346 -31.25 -2.49 -13.73
CA ASN A 346 -31.55 -1.15 -14.23
C ASN A 346 -31.02 -0.90 -15.65
N ILE A 347 -29.87 -1.47 -16.02
CA ILE A 347 -29.37 -1.47 -17.40
C ILE A 347 -30.40 -2.14 -18.31
N VAL A 348 -30.85 -3.36 -17.96
CA VAL A 348 -31.87 -4.08 -18.76
C VAL A 348 -33.21 -3.36 -18.76
N ALA A 349 -33.62 -2.77 -17.63
CA ALA A 349 -34.83 -1.97 -17.54
C ALA A 349 -34.80 -0.75 -18.48
N THR A 350 -33.63 -0.11 -18.62
CA THR A 350 -33.44 1.02 -19.55
C THR A 350 -33.69 0.60 -21.01
N GLN A 351 -33.19 -0.56 -21.41
CA GLN A 351 -33.36 -1.09 -22.77
C GLN A 351 -34.80 -1.45 -23.10
N THR A 352 -35.56 -1.92 -22.10
CA THR A 352 -36.94 -2.37 -22.29
C THR A 352 -37.97 -1.29 -21.96
N GLY A 353 -37.55 -0.08 -21.57
CA GLY A 353 -38.46 0.99 -21.12
C GLY A 353 -39.10 0.71 -19.75
N ALA A 354 -38.65 -0.30 -19.02
CA ALA A 354 -39.18 -0.64 -17.71
C ALA A 354 -38.69 0.33 -16.61
N ARG A 355 -39.42 0.39 -15.50
CA ARG A 355 -39.10 1.27 -14.37
C ARG A 355 -37.81 0.80 -13.68
N ARG A 356 -36.85 1.71 -13.54
CA ARG A 356 -35.63 1.51 -12.75
C ARG A 356 -35.94 1.40 -11.25
N ARG A 357 -35.15 0.61 -10.52
CA ARG A 357 -35.28 0.38 -9.09
C ARG A 357 -34.20 1.16 -8.32
N SER A 358 -34.57 1.78 -7.21
CA SER A 358 -33.62 2.36 -6.30
C SER A 358 -32.97 1.31 -5.42
N PHE A 359 -31.68 1.52 -5.09
CA PHE A 359 -30.93 0.69 -4.16
C PHE A 359 -31.38 0.93 -2.71
N ALA A 360 -31.61 -0.15 -1.99
CA ALA A 360 -31.92 -0.13 -0.57
C ALA A 360 -31.29 -1.35 0.11
N PHE A 361 -30.49 -1.13 1.14
CA PHE A 361 -29.89 -2.20 1.90
C PHE A 361 -29.33 -1.71 3.25
N THR A 362 -29.74 -2.33 4.34
CA THR A 362 -29.38 -1.93 5.72
C THR A 362 -28.10 -2.57 6.26
N GLY A 363 -27.45 -3.46 5.48
CA GLY A 363 -26.26 -4.19 5.93
C GLY A 363 -26.60 -5.56 6.54
N LEU A 364 -25.61 -6.45 6.60
CA LEU A 364 -25.67 -7.77 7.25
C LEU A 364 -24.93 -7.79 8.60
N GLY A 365 -24.49 -6.64 9.08
CA GLY A 365 -23.60 -6.51 10.22
C GLY A 365 -22.14 -6.27 9.83
N LYS A 366 -21.29 -6.22 10.85
CA LYS A 366 -19.86 -5.95 10.73
C LYS A 366 -19.10 -7.00 11.53
N LEU A 367 -18.00 -7.50 10.96
CA LEU A 367 -17.14 -8.49 11.60
C LEU A 367 -15.68 -8.08 11.42
N GLY A 368 -14.85 -8.31 12.43
CA GLY A 368 -13.40 -8.09 12.38
C GLY A 368 -12.66 -9.12 13.22
N ALA A 369 -11.59 -9.70 12.63
CA ALA A 369 -10.69 -10.58 13.35
C ALA A 369 -9.71 -9.78 14.21
N LEU A 370 -9.42 -10.30 15.41
CA LEU A 370 -8.45 -9.73 16.35
C LEU A 370 -7.30 -10.73 16.61
N GLY A 371 -6.91 -11.45 15.55
CA GLY A 371 -5.96 -12.57 15.59
C GLY A 371 -6.61 -13.91 15.92
N HIS A 372 -5.79 -14.91 16.21
CA HIS A 372 -6.25 -16.26 16.46
C HIS A 372 -7.21 -16.31 17.66
N HIS A 373 -8.34 -17.01 17.48
CA HIS A 373 -9.39 -17.27 18.47
C HIS A 373 -10.11 -16.04 19.02
N ARG A 374 -9.89 -14.84 18.47
CA ARG A 374 -10.57 -13.62 18.90
C ARG A 374 -11.10 -12.81 17.70
N ALA A 375 -12.35 -12.40 17.81
CA ALA A 375 -13.00 -11.51 16.83
C ALA A 375 -14.11 -10.72 17.51
N VAL A 376 -14.66 -9.78 16.77
CA VAL A 376 -15.85 -9.00 17.11
C VAL A 376 -16.85 -9.09 15.98
N ALA A 377 -18.13 -9.18 16.32
CA ALA A 377 -19.23 -9.19 15.38
C ALA A 377 -20.38 -8.34 15.90
N GLU A 378 -20.88 -7.45 15.05
CA GLU A 378 -22.10 -6.69 15.25
C GLU A 378 -23.10 -7.11 14.18
N LEU A 379 -24.17 -7.80 14.59
CA LEU A 379 -25.20 -8.33 13.71
C LEU A 379 -26.40 -7.37 13.63
N PRO A 380 -27.29 -7.52 12.62
CA PRO A 380 -28.53 -6.76 12.57
C PRO A 380 -29.33 -6.86 13.87
N GLY A 381 -30.02 -5.78 14.27
CA GLY A 381 -30.71 -5.73 15.55
C GLY A 381 -29.83 -5.43 16.75
N LYS A 382 -28.57 -4.96 16.51
CA LYS A 382 -27.57 -4.60 17.54
C LYS A 382 -27.13 -5.80 18.40
N VAL A 383 -27.27 -7.02 17.91
CA VAL A 383 -26.75 -8.21 18.57
C VAL A 383 -25.23 -8.20 18.43
N THR A 384 -24.52 -8.26 19.56
CA THR A 384 -23.07 -8.25 19.62
C THR A 384 -22.54 -9.61 20.03
N VAL A 385 -21.51 -10.10 19.32
CA VAL A 385 -20.78 -11.34 19.65
C VAL A 385 -19.29 -11.02 19.67
N GLN A 386 -18.56 -11.60 20.60
CA GLN A 386 -17.13 -11.36 20.80
C GLN A 386 -16.39 -12.63 21.18
N GLY A 387 -15.05 -12.62 21.06
CA GLY A 387 -14.19 -13.72 21.44
C GLY A 387 -14.22 -14.91 20.45
N PRO A 388 -14.05 -16.16 20.96
CA PRO A 388 -13.93 -17.35 20.10
C PRO A 388 -15.16 -17.63 19.24
N LEU A 389 -16.35 -17.37 19.76
CA LEU A 389 -17.59 -17.55 18.98
C LEU A 389 -17.66 -16.58 17.79
N ALA A 390 -17.32 -15.32 18.01
CA ALA A 390 -17.24 -14.34 16.92
C ALA A 390 -16.18 -14.73 15.88
N TRP A 391 -15.07 -15.31 16.31
CA TRP A 391 -14.01 -15.79 15.43
C TRP A 391 -14.47 -16.98 14.56
N LEU A 392 -15.18 -17.96 15.12
CA LEU A 392 -15.80 -19.03 14.35
C LEU A 392 -16.83 -18.49 13.35
N MET A 393 -17.65 -17.52 13.77
CA MET A 393 -18.60 -16.84 12.90
C MET A 393 -17.89 -16.12 11.75
N TRP A 394 -16.80 -15.40 12.04
CA TRP A 394 -15.99 -14.70 11.03
C TRP A 394 -15.47 -15.70 9.97
N ARG A 395 -14.83 -16.78 10.41
CA ARG A 395 -14.35 -17.85 9.49
C ARG A 395 -15.49 -18.46 8.69
N GLY A 396 -16.57 -18.87 9.31
CA GLY A 396 -17.72 -19.49 8.63
C GLY A 396 -18.40 -18.57 7.61
N ILE A 397 -18.62 -17.29 7.96
CA ILE A 397 -19.23 -16.31 7.05
C ILE A 397 -18.32 -16.03 5.86
N TYR A 398 -17.03 -15.75 6.05
CA TYR A 398 -16.13 -15.47 4.95
C TYR A 398 -15.85 -16.71 4.09
N TRP A 399 -15.71 -17.88 4.69
CA TRP A 399 -15.66 -19.14 3.96
C TRP A 399 -16.88 -19.35 3.05
N SER A 400 -18.08 -19.07 3.55
CA SER A 400 -19.30 -19.19 2.76
C SER A 400 -19.34 -18.24 1.56
N LYS A 401 -18.66 -17.07 1.66
CA LYS A 401 -18.60 -16.02 0.63
C LYS A 401 -17.50 -16.23 -0.40
N LEU A 402 -16.53 -17.10 -0.12
CA LEU A 402 -15.48 -17.42 -1.10
C LEU A 402 -16.10 -17.98 -2.38
N PRO A 403 -15.71 -17.47 -3.56
CA PRO A 403 -16.19 -18.00 -4.83
C PRO A 403 -15.47 -19.31 -5.18
N GLY A 404 -16.24 -20.34 -5.58
CA GLY A 404 -15.75 -21.63 -6.03
C GLY A 404 -15.53 -22.67 -4.92
N ALA A 405 -15.93 -23.93 -5.18
CA ALA A 405 -15.85 -25.03 -4.22
C ALA A 405 -14.39 -25.40 -3.88
N SER A 406 -13.51 -25.43 -4.88
CA SER A 406 -12.11 -25.80 -4.70
C SER A 406 -11.36 -24.88 -3.72
N ARG A 407 -11.65 -23.55 -3.76
CA ARG A 407 -11.05 -22.59 -2.83
C ARG A 407 -11.58 -22.78 -1.41
N LYS A 408 -12.89 -23.00 -1.26
CA LYS A 408 -13.48 -23.32 0.05
C LYS A 408 -12.79 -24.50 0.69
N THR A 409 -12.55 -25.56 -0.08
CA THR A 409 -11.85 -26.74 0.44
C THR A 409 -10.41 -26.43 0.83
N ARG A 410 -9.65 -25.71 0.00
CA ARG A 410 -8.25 -25.33 0.29
C ARG A 410 -8.15 -24.46 1.54
N VAL A 411 -8.96 -23.40 1.63
CA VAL A 411 -8.99 -22.52 2.81
C VAL A 411 -9.38 -23.31 4.08
N ALA A 412 -10.36 -24.20 3.99
CA ALA A 412 -10.71 -25.06 5.14
C ALA A 412 -9.54 -25.97 5.58
N VAL A 413 -8.82 -26.56 4.63
CA VAL A 413 -7.63 -27.37 4.90
C VAL A 413 -6.50 -26.52 5.48
N SER A 414 -6.24 -25.30 4.92
CA SER A 414 -5.24 -24.37 5.48
C SER A 414 -5.55 -24.02 6.93
N TRP A 415 -6.80 -23.67 7.23
CA TRP A 415 -7.21 -23.35 8.60
C TRP A 415 -7.14 -24.54 9.58
N LEU A 416 -7.33 -25.76 9.10
CA LEU A 416 -7.17 -26.97 9.93
C LEU A 416 -5.67 -27.27 10.17
N SER A 417 -4.83 -27.08 9.15
CA SER A 417 -3.38 -27.26 9.29
C SER A 417 -2.77 -26.23 10.24
N ASP A 418 -3.21 -24.99 10.17
CA ASP A 418 -2.76 -23.88 11.02
C ASP A 418 -3.03 -24.10 12.53
N LEU A 419 -4.04 -24.90 12.87
CA LEU A 419 -4.30 -25.28 14.27
C LEU A 419 -3.23 -26.22 14.85
N VAL A 420 -2.46 -26.92 14.02
CA VAL A 420 -1.55 -28.01 14.44
C VAL A 420 -0.10 -27.71 14.04
N LEU A 421 0.11 -27.04 12.92
CA LEU A 421 1.44 -26.77 12.37
C LEU A 421 1.92 -25.37 12.76
N PRO A 422 3.23 -25.21 13.06
CA PRO A 422 3.79 -23.88 13.34
C PRO A 422 3.79 -22.99 12.09
N ALA A 423 3.83 -21.67 12.31
CA ALA A 423 4.00 -20.71 11.22
C ALA A 423 5.31 -20.98 10.44
N HIS A 424 5.22 -20.93 9.11
CA HIS A 424 6.37 -21.15 8.23
C HIS A 424 6.94 -19.80 7.74
N PRO A 425 8.10 -19.34 8.27
CA PRO A 425 8.75 -18.11 7.79
C PRO A 425 9.50 -18.36 6.47
N VAL A 426 8.75 -18.58 5.39
CA VAL A 426 9.34 -18.73 4.04
C VAL A 426 9.19 -17.43 3.29
N GLN A 427 10.31 -16.83 2.90
CA GLN A 427 10.36 -15.66 2.03
C GLN A 427 10.21 -16.09 0.57
N LEU A 428 9.22 -15.52 -0.11
CA LEU A 428 9.01 -15.75 -1.54
C LEU A 428 9.82 -14.73 -2.33
N ASN A 429 10.85 -15.18 -3.04
CA ASN A 429 11.58 -14.32 -3.96
C ASN A 429 10.75 -14.12 -5.24
N LEU A 430 9.93 -13.09 -5.25
CA LEU A 430 9.03 -12.78 -6.36
C LEU A 430 9.70 -11.98 -7.50
N GLY A 431 11.05 -11.90 -7.52
CA GLY A 431 11.79 -11.23 -8.58
C GLY A 431 11.37 -9.76 -8.77
N GLY A 432 11.06 -9.06 -7.69
CA GLY A 432 10.83 -7.63 -7.73
C GLY A 432 12.11 -6.94 -8.17
N GLY A 433 12.12 -6.34 -9.35
CA GLY A 433 13.24 -5.52 -9.81
C GLY A 433 13.60 -4.53 -8.70
N ARG A 434 14.88 -4.49 -8.34
CA ARG A 434 15.44 -3.45 -7.48
C ARG A 434 15.55 -2.18 -8.32
N GLY A 435 14.41 -1.68 -8.83
CA GLY A 435 14.35 -0.44 -9.62
C GLY A 435 14.70 0.79 -8.79
N ALA A 436 14.98 1.89 -9.47
CA ALA A 436 15.13 3.18 -8.83
C ALA A 436 13.93 3.47 -7.92
N ARG A 437 14.18 3.91 -6.69
CA ARG A 437 13.16 4.24 -5.69
C ARG A 437 13.41 5.61 -5.10
N GLN A 438 12.37 6.28 -4.66
CA GLN A 438 12.51 7.48 -3.84
C GLN A 438 12.72 7.10 -2.38
N ALA A 439 13.46 7.94 -1.67
CA ALA A 439 13.68 7.85 -0.23
C ALA A 439 13.61 9.26 0.37
N HIS A 440 12.95 9.38 1.51
CA HIS A 440 12.79 10.62 2.26
C HIS A 440 13.52 10.52 3.60
N TYR A 441 14.25 11.59 3.98
CA TYR A 441 14.94 11.69 5.25
C TYR A 441 14.57 12.99 5.95
N GLU A 442 14.36 12.93 7.25
CA GLU A 442 14.13 14.09 8.09
C GLU A 442 15.46 14.77 8.46
N PRO A 443 15.45 16.09 8.76
CA PRO A 443 16.66 16.81 9.17
C PRO A 443 17.39 16.11 10.32
N GLY A 444 18.71 15.93 10.17
CA GLY A 444 19.58 15.26 11.13
C GLY A 444 19.68 13.74 10.97
N GLU A 445 18.90 13.11 10.11
CA GLU A 445 19.02 11.66 9.85
C GLU A 445 20.24 11.34 9.00
N VAL A 446 20.88 10.22 9.33
CA VAL A 446 22.04 9.69 8.60
C VAL A 446 21.53 8.86 7.42
N VAL A 447 22.07 9.10 6.22
CA VAL A 447 21.77 8.29 5.04
C VAL A 447 22.65 7.04 5.02
N PHE A 448 23.94 7.18 5.32
CA PHE A 448 24.88 6.10 5.58
C PHE A 448 26.12 6.65 6.30
N ASP A 449 26.86 5.79 7.00
CA ASP A 449 28.10 6.12 7.67
C ASP A 449 29.33 5.69 6.86
N GLU A 450 30.47 6.35 7.12
CA GLU A 450 31.78 5.94 6.59
C GLU A 450 32.11 4.52 7.04
N GLY A 451 32.53 3.68 6.09
CA GLY A 451 32.79 2.26 6.32
C GLY A 451 31.62 1.33 6.06
N ASP A 452 30.41 1.83 5.88
CA ASP A 452 29.25 1.02 5.52
C ASP A 452 29.43 0.34 4.16
N SER A 453 28.76 -0.79 3.95
CA SER A 453 28.68 -1.41 2.63
C SER A 453 27.81 -0.56 1.70
N GLY A 454 28.33 -0.19 0.53
CA GLY A 454 27.62 0.66 -0.42
C GLY A 454 27.11 -0.10 -1.63
N ASP A 455 25.79 -0.24 -1.76
CA ASP A 455 25.12 -0.94 -2.85
C ASP A 455 24.20 -0.04 -3.72
N SER A 456 24.15 1.26 -3.46
CA SER A 456 23.26 2.21 -4.13
C SER A 456 23.92 3.56 -4.39
N LEU A 457 23.50 4.21 -5.48
CA LEU A 457 23.75 5.62 -5.80
C LEU A 457 22.55 6.45 -5.34
N TYR A 458 22.81 7.64 -4.85
CA TYR A 458 21.79 8.58 -4.39
C TYR A 458 21.85 9.88 -5.17
N MET A 459 20.73 10.31 -5.76
CA MET A 459 20.58 11.62 -6.40
C MET A 459 19.62 12.47 -5.57
N ILE A 460 20.01 13.70 -5.25
CA ILE A 460 19.20 14.63 -4.45
C ILE A 460 18.11 15.23 -5.32
N LEU A 461 16.84 14.95 -4.99
CA LEU A 461 15.67 15.54 -5.66
C LEU A 461 15.31 16.87 -5.01
N SER A 462 15.36 16.94 -3.68
CA SER A 462 15.12 18.16 -2.89
C SER A 462 15.89 18.09 -1.56
N GLY A 463 16.23 19.23 -0.98
CA GLY A 463 16.95 19.34 0.28
C GLY A 463 18.46 19.40 0.14
N GLU A 464 19.16 19.30 1.28
CA GLU A 464 20.62 19.43 1.41
C GLU A 464 21.20 18.29 2.25
N VAL A 465 22.37 17.80 1.86
CA VAL A 465 23.11 16.71 2.50
C VAL A 465 24.48 17.20 2.94
N GLU A 466 24.83 17.02 4.21
CA GLU A 466 26.17 17.18 4.73
C GLU A 466 26.98 15.91 4.48
N VAL A 467 28.19 16.07 3.97
CA VAL A 467 29.15 14.98 3.80
C VAL A 467 30.31 15.21 4.79
N SER A 468 30.56 14.23 5.64
CA SER A 468 31.61 14.28 6.66
C SER A 468 32.50 13.05 6.59
N LYS A 469 33.73 13.19 7.04
CA LYS A 469 34.75 12.14 7.07
C LYS A 469 35.48 12.12 8.40
N LEU A 470 35.83 10.94 8.88
CA LEU A 470 36.64 10.77 10.06
C LEU A 470 38.10 11.12 9.76
N LEU A 471 38.59 12.23 10.31
CA LEU A 471 40.00 12.59 10.30
C LEU A 471 40.54 12.44 11.72
N GLY A 472 41.21 11.31 11.99
CA GLY A 472 41.53 10.86 13.35
C GLY A 472 40.27 10.36 14.07
N GLU A 473 40.01 10.90 15.29
CA GLU A 473 38.83 10.52 16.10
C GLU A 473 37.63 11.50 15.96
N GLN A 474 37.76 12.55 15.14
CA GLN A 474 36.69 13.55 15.01
C GLN A 474 36.13 13.61 13.59
N PRO A 475 34.77 13.66 13.44
CA PRO A 475 34.15 13.88 12.16
C PRO A 475 34.38 15.31 11.67
N GLN A 476 34.87 15.47 10.46
CA GLN A 476 35.05 16.76 9.80
C GLN A 476 34.15 16.86 8.59
N VAL A 477 33.36 17.94 8.50
CA VAL A 477 32.54 18.25 7.34
C VAL A 477 33.44 18.55 6.16
N ILE A 478 33.28 17.80 5.07
CA ILE A 478 34.06 17.94 3.85
C ILE A 478 33.29 18.61 2.72
N GLY A 479 31.98 18.73 2.83
CA GLY A 479 31.14 19.41 1.87
C GLY A 479 29.64 19.30 2.16
N THR A 480 28.86 20.08 1.43
CA THR A 480 27.39 20.01 1.39
C THR A 480 26.98 19.81 -0.05
N LEU A 481 26.00 18.95 -0.28
CA LEU A 481 25.43 18.65 -1.58
C LEU A 481 23.95 19.10 -1.60
N GLN A 482 23.49 19.56 -2.78
CA GLN A 482 22.15 20.14 -2.99
C GLN A 482 21.37 19.41 -4.09
N ALA A 483 20.12 19.82 -4.28
CA ALA A 483 19.25 19.25 -5.32
C ALA A 483 19.92 19.24 -6.71
N GLY A 484 19.84 18.10 -7.41
CA GLY A 484 20.49 17.83 -8.68
C GLY A 484 21.87 17.20 -8.57
N GLU A 485 22.49 17.19 -7.39
CA GLU A 485 23.76 16.51 -7.15
C GLU A 485 23.55 15.07 -6.70
N TYR A 486 24.60 14.26 -6.73
CA TYR A 486 24.56 12.85 -6.35
C TYR A 486 25.75 12.44 -5.48
N PHE A 487 25.59 11.33 -4.76
CA PHE A 487 26.61 10.77 -3.87
C PHE A 487 26.49 9.25 -3.76
N GLY A 488 27.52 8.61 -3.20
CA GLY A 488 27.58 7.16 -3.01
C GLY A 488 28.13 6.38 -4.21
N GLU A 489 28.51 7.05 -5.31
CA GLU A 489 29.09 6.47 -6.52
C GLU A 489 30.44 5.78 -6.29
N MET A 490 31.26 6.30 -5.36
CA MET A 490 32.61 5.79 -5.11
C MET A 490 32.59 4.32 -4.63
N ALA A 491 31.64 3.97 -3.78
CA ALA A 491 31.49 2.61 -3.29
C ALA A 491 31.05 1.64 -4.41
N LEU A 492 30.24 2.09 -5.36
CA LEU A 492 29.77 1.28 -6.49
C LEU A 492 30.88 1.05 -7.53
N LEU A 493 31.61 2.12 -7.89
CA LEU A 493 32.67 2.04 -8.91
C LEU A 493 33.92 1.31 -8.38
N GLY A 494 34.27 1.54 -7.10
CA GLY A 494 35.46 0.96 -6.47
C GLY A 494 35.24 -0.38 -5.79
N ARG A 495 33.99 -0.84 -5.63
CA ARG A 495 33.60 -1.99 -4.79
C ARG A 495 34.23 -1.90 -3.38
N GLN A 496 34.25 -0.71 -2.82
CA GLN A 496 34.81 -0.39 -1.50
C GLN A 496 33.71 0.04 -0.54
N PRO A 497 33.93 0.02 0.76
CA PRO A 497 33.02 0.63 1.73
C PRO A 497 32.80 2.13 1.45
N ARG A 498 31.76 2.72 2.04
CA ARG A 498 31.49 4.15 1.97
C ARG A 498 32.69 4.95 2.45
N SER A 499 33.14 5.91 1.65
CA SER A 499 34.35 6.72 1.92
C SER A 499 34.09 7.92 2.82
N ALA A 500 32.83 8.19 3.16
CA ALA A 500 32.41 9.31 4.01
C ALA A 500 31.01 9.01 4.58
N SER A 501 30.63 9.67 5.66
CA SER A 501 29.27 9.69 6.21
C SER A 501 28.44 10.79 5.55
N THR A 502 27.14 10.57 5.42
CA THR A 502 26.20 11.53 4.84
C THR A 502 24.98 11.71 5.74
N ARG A 503 24.60 12.97 5.99
CA ARG A 503 23.49 13.35 6.88
C ARG A 503 22.59 14.39 6.22
N ALA A 504 21.27 14.25 6.37
CA ALA A 504 20.30 15.24 5.94
C ALA A 504 20.41 16.53 6.78
N LEU A 505 20.64 17.67 6.15
CA LEU A 505 20.61 18.98 6.81
C LEU A 505 19.19 19.57 6.86
N THR A 506 18.42 19.29 5.83
CA THR A 506 17.01 19.72 5.70
C THR A 506 16.14 18.49 5.45
N SER A 507 14.82 18.68 5.31
CA SER A 507 13.96 17.66 4.74
C SER A 507 14.48 17.29 3.35
N LEU A 508 14.80 16.01 3.13
CA LEU A 508 15.62 15.53 2.02
C LEU A 508 14.90 14.41 1.26
N ASP A 509 14.68 14.63 -0.04
CA ASP A 509 14.17 13.60 -0.94
C ASP A 509 15.28 13.14 -1.88
N LEU A 510 15.47 11.83 -1.95
CA LEU A 510 16.50 11.18 -2.77
C LEU A 510 15.87 10.23 -3.79
N LEU A 511 16.46 10.16 -4.98
CA LEU A 511 16.30 9.03 -5.89
C LEU A 511 17.43 8.02 -5.61
N VAL A 512 17.08 6.84 -5.16
CA VAL A 512 18.02 5.75 -4.85
C VAL A 512 18.07 4.78 -6.01
N LEU A 513 19.22 4.67 -6.65
CA LEU A 513 19.48 3.76 -7.76
C LEU A 513 20.34 2.59 -7.26
N PRO A 514 19.82 1.34 -7.21
CA PRO A 514 20.62 0.17 -6.85
C PRO A 514 21.80 -0.04 -7.77
N GLY A 515 22.90 -0.54 -7.23
CA GLY A 515 24.15 -0.77 -7.97
C GLY A 515 24.00 -1.71 -9.17
N SER A 516 23.07 -2.68 -9.09
CA SER A 516 22.73 -3.54 -10.22
C SER A 516 22.16 -2.76 -11.41
N ASP A 517 21.29 -1.78 -11.13
CA ASP A 517 20.63 -0.97 -12.15
C ASP A 517 21.57 0.12 -12.67
N PHE A 518 22.41 0.68 -11.78
CA PHE A 518 23.50 1.58 -12.16
C PHE A 518 24.49 0.87 -13.09
N ALA A 519 24.89 -0.37 -12.78
CA ALA A 519 25.79 -1.15 -13.63
C ALA A 519 25.15 -1.41 -15.03
N ALA A 520 23.88 -1.80 -15.07
CA ALA A 520 23.17 -2.01 -16.32
C ALA A 520 23.07 -0.73 -17.18
N LEU A 521 22.82 0.44 -16.55
CA LEU A 521 22.83 1.74 -17.21
C LEU A 521 24.23 2.13 -17.71
N ALA A 522 25.24 1.95 -16.88
CA ALA A 522 26.64 2.25 -17.19
C ALA A 522 27.18 1.36 -18.35
N ASP A 523 26.74 0.12 -18.43
CA ASP A 523 27.13 -0.79 -19.52
C ASP A 523 26.41 -0.47 -20.84
N SER A 524 25.19 0.09 -20.77
CA SER A 524 24.42 0.47 -21.97
C SER A 524 24.77 1.86 -22.51
N LEU A 525 25.32 2.76 -21.69
CA LEU A 525 25.61 4.16 -22.01
C LEU A 525 27.08 4.47 -21.66
N THR A 526 28.00 4.26 -22.60
CA THR A 526 29.45 4.41 -22.37
C THR A 526 29.85 5.83 -21.98
N GLU A 527 29.14 6.88 -22.48
CA GLU A 527 29.38 8.27 -22.10
C GLU A 527 28.98 8.53 -20.64
N PHE A 528 27.87 7.97 -20.17
CA PHE A 528 27.38 8.07 -18.81
C PHE A 528 28.39 7.50 -17.81
N ARG A 529 28.96 6.33 -18.10
CA ARG A 529 30.00 5.70 -17.28
C ARG A 529 31.27 6.58 -17.18
N GLY A 530 31.71 7.17 -18.29
CA GLY A 530 32.90 8.02 -18.35
C GLY A 530 32.78 9.26 -17.46
N GLU A 531 31.62 9.88 -17.40
CA GLU A 531 31.35 11.06 -16.60
C GLU A 531 31.39 10.75 -15.09
N PHE A 532 30.76 9.66 -14.65
CA PHE A 532 30.80 9.21 -13.25
C PHE A 532 32.21 8.80 -12.82
N GLU A 533 32.96 8.08 -13.66
CA GLU A 533 34.37 7.72 -13.35
C GLU A 533 35.26 8.96 -13.21
N GLN A 534 35.03 10.01 -14.01
CA GLN A 534 35.80 11.25 -13.93
C GLN A 534 35.51 11.99 -12.63
N ILE A 535 34.24 12.09 -12.22
CA ILE A 535 33.83 12.76 -10.98
C ILE A 535 34.33 11.97 -9.76
N ALA A 536 34.21 10.63 -9.78
CA ALA A 536 34.72 9.78 -8.70
C ALA A 536 36.24 9.92 -8.53
N ARG A 537 37.01 9.98 -9.63
CA ARG A 537 38.44 10.23 -9.59
C ARG A 537 38.79 11.61 -9.01
N ALA A 538 38.03 12.65 -9.39
CA ALA A 538 38.24 14.01 -8.89
C ALA A 538 37.99 14.08 -7.37
N ARG A 539 36.89 13.43 -6.88
CA ARG A 539 36.56 13.35 -5.46
C ARG A 539 37.63 12.54 -4.68
N ALA A 540 38.07 11.39 -5.20
CA ALA A 540 39.12 10.59 -4.61
C ALA A 540 40.45 11.34 -4.52
N ALA A 541 40.81 12.11 -5.53
CA ALA A 541 42.02 12.94 -5.53
C ALA A 541 41.92 14.09 -4.50
N ALA A 542 40.75 14.71 -4.36
CA ALA A 542 40.51 15.74 -3.34
C ALA A 542 40.59 15.17 -1.92
N ASP A 543 40.09 13.96 -1.70
CA ASP A 543 40.18 13.25 -0.41
C ASP A 543 41.62 12.89 -0.06
N ALA A 544 42.39 12.39 -1.03
CA ALA A 544 43.81 12.08 -0.85
C ALA A 544 44.64 13.35 -0.55
N ALA A 545 44.34 14.47 -1.20
CA ALA A 545 45.01 15.75 -0.94
C ALA A 545 44.70 16.29 0.48
N ARG A 546 43.47 16.11 0.97
CA ARG A 546 43.08 16.49 2.34
C ARG A 546 43.76 15.60 3.39
N ALA A 547 43.85 14.29 3.14
CA ALA A 547 44.53 13.35 4.03
C ALA A 547 46.05 13.59 4.13
N ALA A 548 46.65 14.23 3.12
CA ALA A 548 48.07 14.56 3.07
C ALA A 548 48.42 15.93 3.73
N GLN A 549 47.45 16.75 4.13
CA GLN A 549 47.67 17.99 4.84
C GLN A 549 47.91 17.69 6.33
N PRO A 550 49.05 18.15 6.94
CA PRO A 550 49.26 17.99 8.36
C PRO A 550 48.23 18.78 9.16
N PRO A 551 47.80 18.33 10.34
CA PRO A 551 46.85 19.03 11.16
C PRO A 551 47.32 20.44 11.42
N HIS A 552 46.54 21.46 11.05
CA HIS A 552 46.82 22.84 11.32
C HIS A 552 47.06 23.02 12.83
N SER A 553 48.31 23.36 13.23
CA SER A 553 48.63 23.85 14.54
C SER A 553 47.73 25.06 14.82
N GLN A 554 46.89 24.94 15.83
CA GLN A 554 46.14 26.07 16.37
C GLN A 554 47.14 27.16 16.75
N GLU A 555 47.21 28.24 15.99
CA GLU A 555 47.82 29.47 16.43
C GLU A 555 47.07 29.95 17.68
N LEU A 556 47.76 29.85 18.81
CA LEU A 556 47.37 30.46 20.07
C LEU A 556 47.13 31.95 19.85
N CYS A 557 45.87 32.38 19.87
CA CYS A 557 45.53 33.79 20.02
C CYS A 557 46.22 34.33 21.28
N PRO A 558 47.01 35.43 21.22
CA PRO A 558 47.59 36.05 22.40
C PRO A 558 46.46 36.58 23.29
N ARG A 559 46.50 36.19 24.57
CA ARG A 559 45.63 36.78 25.59
C ARG A 559 45.86 38.28 25.64
N LEU A 560 44.87 39.09 25.30
CA LEU A 560 44.81 40.51 25.63
C LEU A 560 44.58 40.63 27.13
N ASP A 561 45.64 41.12 27.82
CA ASP A 561 45.61 41.53 29.20
C ASP A 561 44.60 42.67 29.39
N SER A 562 43.54 42.41 30.09
CA SER A 562 42.57 43.39 30.55
C SER A 562 43.04 43.98 31.89
N ASN A 563 43.90 44.96 31.85
CA ASN A 563 44.14 45.84 33.02
C ASN A 563 44.63 47.22 32.57
N GLN A 564 43.69 48.12 32.26
CA GLN A 564 43.85 49.56 32.43
C GLN A 564 42.45 50.18 32.52
N ARG A 565 42.11 50.57 33.75
CA ARG A 565 41.05 51.58 34.02
C ARG A 565 41.61 52.95 33.68
N PRO A 566 40.88 53.82 33.02
CA PRO A 566 41.09 55.27 33.16
C PRO A 566 40.34 55.77 34.40
N ALA A 567 41.04 56.54 35.20
CA ALA A 567 40.42 57.49 36.14
C ALA A 567 39.92 58.71 35.36
N ASP A 568 38.78 59.15 35.68
CA ASP A 568 38.08 60.39 35.95
C ASP A 568 36.60 60.31 35.47
#